data_214b6d91fad3c20600c2c72f25ed8cd2
#
_entry.id   214b6d91fad3c20600c2c72f25ed8cd2
#
_cell.length_a   1.000
_cell.length_b   1.000
_cell.length_c   1.000
_cell.angle_alpha   90.00
_cell.angle_beta   90.00
_cell.angle_gamma   90.00
#
_symmetry.space_group_name_H-M   'P 1'
#
loop_
_entity.id
_entity.type
_entity.pdbx_description
1 polymer ?
#
loop_
_entity_poly.entity_id
_entity_poly.type
_entity_poly.pdbx_seq_one_letter_code
_entity_poly.pdbx_strand_id
1 'polypeptide(L)'
;MNAFEAAINDKTKLIFIANPNNPTGNFLTEEEIEAFLEKVPSHIIVVLDEAYTEFTKTEERVDSFGLLQKYPNLIVSRSLSKAYGLAGLRLGYAVSNPEIADLLNRVRQPFNCNSLALASAVAVMNDDAFVEKVAENNRLEMQRYEAFCQQYGLEYIPS
;
A
#
# COMPACT_ATOMS: atom_id res chain seq x y z
N MET A 1 -10.45 1.52 12.49
CA MET A 1 -10.10 0.12 12.77
C MET A 1 -11.18 -0.65 13.55
N ASN A 2 -11.95 -0.04 14.46
CA ASN A 2 -12.97 -0.74 15.28
C ASN A 2 -13.99 -1.57 14.48
N ALA A 3 -14.40 -1.13 13.29
CA ALA A 3 -15.32 -1.90 12.43
C ALA A 3 -14.69 -3.19 11.89
N PHE A 4 -13.39 -3.19 11.60
CA PHE A 4 -12.66 -4.39 11.20
C PHE A 4 -12.59 -5.38 12.37
N GLU A 5 -12.24 -4.92 13.56
CA GLU A 5 -12.18 -5.76 14.76
C GLU A 5 -13.53 -6.44 15.03
N ALA A 6 -14.63 -5.68 14.97
CA ALA A 6 -15.98 -6.20 15.18
C ALA A 6 -16.45 -7.23 14.13
N ALA A 7 -15.85 -7.21 12.94
CA ALA A 7 -16.18 -8.13 11.84
C ALA A 7 -15.39 -9.45 11.91
N ILE A 8 -14.33 -9.54 12.69
CA ILE A 8 -13.53 -10.75 12.84
C ILE A 8 -14.35 -11.86 13.51
N ASN A 9 -14.33 -13.04 12.92
CA ASN A 9 -15.00 -14.23 13.44
C ASN A 9 -14.24 -15.51 13.02
N ASP A 10 -14.69 -16.70 13.45
CA ASP A 10 -14.02 -17.99 13.19
C ASP A 10 -13.85 -18.32 11.71
N LYS A 11 -14.59 -17.68 10.81
CA LYS A 11 -14.49 -17.87 9.36
C LYS A 11 -13.51 -16.89 8.70
N THR A 12 -13.08 -15.85 9.41
CA THR A 12 -12.14 -14.85 8.89
C THR A 12 -10.77 -15.51 8.68
N LYS A 13 -10.23 -15.41 7.47
CA LYS A 13 -8.91 -15.94 7.07
C LYS A 13 -7.97 -14.88 6.56
N LEU A 14 -8.52 -13.86 5.90
CA LEU A 14 -7.77 -12.78 5.28
C LEU A 14 -8.45 -11.45 5.57
N ILE A 15 -7.65 -10.43 5.83
CA ILE A 15 -8.07 -9.04 5.98
C ILE A 15 -7.23 -8.21 5.02
N PHE A 16 -7.87 -7.36 4.22
CA PHE A 16 -7.18 -6.42 3.32
C PHE A 16 -7.39 -5.00 3.81
N ILE A 17 -6.31 -4.24 3.94
CA ILE A 17 -6.30 -2.84 4.35
C ILE A 17 -5.53 -2.07 3.30
N ALA A 18 -6.20 -1.19 2.55
CA ALA A 18 -5.53 -0.26 1.65
C ALA A 18 -5.10 0.99 2.44
N ASN A 19 -3.81 1.31 2.41
CA ASN A 19 -3.25 2.44 3.15
C ASN A 19 -2.09 3.13 2.38
N PRO A 20 -2.29 4.30 1.78
CA PRO A 20 -3.54 5.08 1.69
C PRO A 20 -4.68 4.39 0.96
N ASN A 21 -5.92 4.72 1.35
CA ASN A 21 -7.11 4.06 0.81
C ASN A 21 -7.54 4.64 -0.54
N ASN A 22 -7.83 3.78 -1.49
CA ASN A 22 -8.51 4.14 -2.74
C ASN A 22 -9.99 3.71 -2.64
N PRO A 23 -10.98 4.62 -2.84
CA PRO A 23 -10.88 5.91 -3.53
C PRO A 23 -10.81 7.13 -2.60
N THR A 24 -10.83 6.99 -1.29
CA THR A 24 -11.05 8.10 -0.36
C THR A 24 -9.81 8.91 -0.02
N GLY A 25 -8.60 8.38 -0.29
CA GLY A 25 -7.31 9.04 -0.07
C GLY A 25 -6.86 9.15 1.39
N ASN A 26 -7.75 8.92 2.36
CA ASN A 26 -7.36 8.90 3.76
C ASN A 26 -6.43 7.72 4.08
N PHE A 27 -5.63 7.88 5.13
CA PHE A 27 -4.71 6.84 5.57
C PHE A 27 -4.71 6.70 7.10
N LEU A 28 -4.22 5.56 7.55
CA LEU A 28 -4.03 5.21 8.95
C LEU A 28 -2.58 5.46 9.34
N THR A 29 -2.35 5.87 10.59
CA THR A 29 -1.00 5.98 11.14
C THR A 29 -0.42 4.61 11.46
N GLU A 30 0.90 4.58 11.71
CA GLU A 30 1.58 3.35 12.14
C GLU A 30 0.99 2.80 13.44
N GLU A 31 0.75 3.69 14.42
CA GLU A 31 0.16 3.31 15.71
C GLU A 31 -1.25 2.71 15.57
N GLU A 32 -2.06 3.24 14.64
CA GLU A 32 -3.41 2.71 14.39
C GLU A 32 -3.36 1.32 13.75
N ILE A 33 -2.42 1.10 12.83
CA ILE A 33 -2.21 -0.20 12.19
C ILE A 33 -1.64 -1.19 13.19
N GLU A 34 -0.62 -0.81 13.96
CA GLU A 34 -0.01 -1.67 14.97
C GLU A 34 -1.01 -2.08 16.04
N ALA A 35 -1.78 -1.12 16.59
CA ALA A 35 -2.83 -1.41 17.57
C ALA A 35 -3.94 -2.35 17.05
N PHE A 36 -4.16 -2.37 15.74
CA PHE A 36 -5.05 -3.35 15.11
C PHE A 36 -4.38 -4.71 14.97
N LEU A 37 -3.14 -4.77 14.49
CA LEU A 37 -2.39 -6.01 14.31
C LEU A 37 -2.23 -6.80 15.61
N GLU A 38 -2.03 -6.11 16.74
CA GLU A 38 -1.96 -6.73 18.08
C GLU A 38 -3.23 -7.50 18.46
N LYS A 39 -4.38 -7.10 17.92
CA LYS A 39 -5.68 -7.72 18.22
C LYS A 39 -6.07 -8.82 17.22
N VAL A 40 -5.41 -8.87 16.07
CA VAL A 40 -5.72 -9.86 15.04
C VAL A 40 -5.14 -11.22 15.44
N PRO A 41 -5.96 -12.29 15.51
CA PRO A 41 -5.45 -13.64 15.75
C PRO A 41 -4.38 -14.05 14.72
N SER A 42 -3.31 -14.69 15.17
CA SER A 42 -2.14 -15.04 14.35
C SER A 42 -2.43 -15.96 13.14
N HIS A 43 -3.57 -16.67 13.16
CA HIS A 43 -4.01 -17.51 12.04
C HIS A 43 -4.71 -16.74 10.92
N ILE A 44 -4.96 -15.45 11.10
CA ILE A 44 -5.56 -14.57 10.10
C ILE A 44 -4.46 -13.78 9.44
N ILE A 45 -4.36 -13.87 8.12
CA ILE A 45 -3.40 -13.09 7.34
C ILE A 45 -3.95 -11.67 7.13
N VAL A 46 -3.13 -10.67 7.39
CA VAL A 46 -3.42 -9.26 7.08
C VAL A 46 -2.60 -8.84 5.88
N VAL A 47 -3.25 -8.30 4.87
CA VAL A 47 -2.60 -7.69 3.70
C VAL A 47 -2.73 -6.17 3.82
N LEU A 48 -1.60 -5.50 4.01
CA LEU A 48 -1.49 -4.05 3.95
C LEU A 48 -1.12 -3.65 2.52
N ASP A 49 -2.07 -3.07 1.80
CA ASP A 49 -1.88 -2.62 0.43
C ASP A 49 -1.41 -1.17 0.40
N GLU A 50 -0.13 -0.99 0.11
CA GLU A 50 0.57 0.29 0.05
C GLU A 50 0.78 0.80 -1.38
N ALA A 51 -0.17 0.53 -2.28
CA ALA A 51 -0.05 0.94 -3.69
C ALA A 51 0.13 2.47 -3.89
N TYR A 52 -0.15 3.28 -2.88
CA TYR A 52 -0.09 4.74 -2.93
C TYR A 52 0.85 5.35 -1.88
N THR A 53 1.66 4.56 -1.20
CA THR A 53 2.50 5.03 -0.08
C THR A 53 3.50 6.13 -0.49
N GLU A 54 3.97 6.13 -1.75
CA GLU A 54 4.91 7.14 -2.26
C GLU A 54 4.30 8.55 -2.30
N PHE A 55 2.96 8.68 -2.32
CA PHE A 55 2.26 9.98 -2.30
C PHE A 55 2.07 10.54 -0.90
N THR A 56 2.24 9.72 0.14
CA THR A 56 2.24 10.17 1.55
C THR A 56 3.56 10.85 1.86
N LYS A 57 3.54 11.89 2.69
CA LYS A 57 4.77 12.54 3.16
C LYS A 57 5.65 11.55 3.90
N THR A 58 6.96 11.69 3.76
CA THR A 58 7.92 10.72 4.31
C THR A 58 7.77 10.50 5.81
N GLU A 59 7.52 11.57 6.56
CA GLU A 59 7.33 11.55 8.01
C GLU A 59 6.00 10.93 8.48
N GLU A 60 5.06 10.77 7.55
CA GLU A 60 3.73 10.18 7.81
C GLU A 60 3.62 8.74 7.30
N ARG A 61 4.67 8.23 6.64
CA ARG A 61 4.68 6.86 6.11
C ARG A 61 4.83 5.84 7.22
N VAL A 62 4.07 4.77 7.10
CA VAL A 62 4.17 3.61 8.00
C VAL A 62 5.50 2.89 7.76
N ASP A 63 6.24 2.57 8.82
CA ASP A 63 7.35 1.62 8.74
C ASP A 63 6.83 0.18 8.65
N SER A 64 6.20 -0.13 7.54
CA SER A 64 5.61 -1.45 7.29
C SER A 64 6.63 -2.58 7.31
N PHE A 65 7.90 -2.30 7.00
CA PHE A 65 8.97 -3.31 7.09
C PHE A 65 9.39 -3.59 8.53
N GLY A 66 9.34 -2.60 9.42
CA GLY A 66 9.45 -2.80 10.86
C GLY A 66 8.30 -3.64 11.43
N LEU A 67 7.08 -3.38 10.97
CA LEU A 67 5.90 -4.18 11.35
C LEU A 67 5.99 -5.63 10.88
N LEU A 68 6.55 -5.93 9.70
CA LEU A 68 6.77 -7.29 9.21
C LEU A 68 7.68 -8.13 10.13
N GLN A 69 8.58 -7.50 10.86
CA GLN A 69 9.44 -8.19 11.81
C GLN A 69 8.71 -8.58 13.10
N LYS A 70 7.66 -7.83 13.46
CA LYS A 70 6.86 -8.05 14.67
C LYS A 70 5.68 -8.99 14.42
N TYR A 71 5.06 -8.89 13.23
CA TYR A 71 3.81 -9.58 12.88
C TYR A 71 4.00 -10.57 11.74
N PRO A 72 4.24 -11.86 12.03
CA PRO A 72 4.53 -12.87 11.00
C PRO A 72 3.35 -13.18 10.08
N ASN A 73 2.14 -12.77 10.44
CA ASN A 73 0.92 -12.90 9.63
C ASN A 73 0.64 -11.66 8.76
N LEU A 74 1.56 -10.69 8.70
CA LEU A 74 1.45 -9.53 7.84
C LEU A 74 2.04 -9.79 6.45
N ILE A 75 1.38 -9.28 5.42
CA ILE A 75 1.88 -9.13 4.05
C ILE A 75 1.79 -7.65 3.69
N VAL A 76 2.85 -7.07 3.18
CA VAL A 76 2.86 -5.72 2.61
C VAL A 76 2.91 -5.83 1.10
N SER A 77 1.94 -5.25 0.39
CA SER A 77 1.92 -5.22 -1.08
C SER A 77 2.20 -3.82 -1.61
N ARG A 78 2.97 -3.72 -2.68
CA ARG A 78 3.31 -2.46 -3.38
C ARG A 78 3.16 -2.61 -4.88
N SER A 79 2.88 -1.50 -5.54
CA SER A 79 2.64 -1.45 -6.97
C SER A 79 3.63 -0.52 -7.66
N LEU A 80 4.19 -0.96 -8.79
CA LEU A 80 4.96 -0.07 -9.67
C LEU A 80 4.07 0.66 -10.69
N SER A 81 2.75 0.51 -10.58
CA SER A 81 1.79 1.09 -11.52
C SER A 81 1.49 2.57 -11.27
N LYS A 82 1.81 3.12 -10.10
CA LYS A 82 1.42 4.45 -9.65
C LYS A 82 2.59 5.42 -9.70
N ALA A 83 3.23 5.73 -8.59
CA ALA A 83 4.34 6.68 -8.52
C ALA A 83 5.52 6.31 -9.44
N TYR A 84 5.75 5.04 -9.66
CA TYR A 84 6.80 4.54 -10.55
C TYR A 84 6.44 4.58 -12.05
N GLY A 85 5.22 4.93 -12.44
CA GLY A 85 4.83 5.14 -13.84
C GLY A 85 4.71 3.88 -14.71
N LEU A 86 4.81 2.68 -14.15
CA LEU A 86 4.86 1.41 -14.90
C LEU A 86 3.50 0.70 -15.02
N ALA A 87 2.39 1.43 -15.02
CA ALA A 87 1.03 0.85 -15.03
C ALA A 87 0.80 -0.14 -16.18
N GLY A 88 1.34 0.14 -17.38
CA GLY A 88 1.21 -0.70 -18.57
C GLY A 88 1.97 -2.03 -18.49
N LEU A 89 2.97 -2.14 -17.62
CA LEU A 89 3.79 -3.34 -17.47
C LEU A 89 3.25 -4.37 -16.48
N ARG A 90 2.22 -4.02 -15.71
CA ARG A 90 1.52 -4.91 -14.78
C ARG A 90 2.43 -5.56 -13.75
N LEU A 91 3.23 -4.78 -13.03
CA LEU A 91 4.16 -5.28 -12.03
C LEU A 91 3.90 -4.63 -10.65
N GLY A 92 3.99 -5.46 -9.65
CA GLY A 92 4.01 -5.12 -8.23
C GLY A 92 4.74 -6.20 -7.46
N TYR A 93 4.91 -6.02 -6.19
CA TYR A 93 5.55 -7.00 -5.32
C TYR A 93 4.88 -7.04 -3.95
N ALA A 94 5.11 -8.14 -3.26
CA ALA A 94 4.71 -8.29 -1.87
C ALA A 94 5.90 -8.75 -1.03
N VAL A 95 5.92 -8.31 0.21
CA VAL A 95 6.91 -8.71 1.22
C VAL A 95 6.17 -9.34 2.39
N SER A 96 6.65 -10.48 2.86
CA SER A 96 6.09 -11.22 3.98
C SER A 96 7.16 -12.09 4.64
N ASN A 97 6.79 -12.82 5.69
CA ASN A 97 7.67 -13.84 6.20
C ASN A 97 7.95 -14.95 5.13
N PRO A 98 9.06 -15.72 5.26
CA PRO A 98 9.42 -16.73 4.27
C PRO A 98 8.40 -17.82 4.06
N GLU A 99 7.63 -18.22 5.09
CA GLU A 99 6.63 -19.28 4.99
C GLU A 99 5.45 -18.84 4.10
N ILE A 100 4.96 -17.61 4.30
CA ILE A 100 3.91 -17.03 3.46
C ILE A 100 4.43 -16.83 2.03
N ALA A 101 5.65 -16.34 1.86
CA ALA A 101 6.24 -16.14 0.54
C ALA A 101 6.39 -17.47 -0.22
N ASP A 102 6.76 -18.57 0.45
CA ASP A 102 6.81 -19.90 -0.16
C ASP A 102 5.42 -20.39 -0.60
N LEU A 103 4.40 -20.22 0.25
CA LEU A 103 3.02 -20.56 -0.11
C LEU A 103 2.53 -19.78 -1.33
N LEU A 104 2.80 -18.48 -1.39
CA LEU A 104 2.46 -17.64 -2.53
C LEU A 104 3.20 -18.11 -3.81
N ASN A 105 4.47 -18.48 -3.69
CA ASN A 105 5.25 -19.01 -4.81
C ASN A 105 4.70 -20.33 -5.36
N ARG A 106 4.10 -21.18 -4.52
CA ARG A 106 3.49 -22.45 -4.97
C ARG A 106 2.21 -22.25 -5.77
N VAL A 107 1.48 -21.17 -5.52
CA VAL A 107 0.16 -20.92 -6.14
C VAL A 107 0.18 -19.87 -7.24
N ARG A 108 1.27 -19.09 -7.36
CA ARG A 108 1.37 -18.09 -8.44
C ARG A 108 1.43 -18.75 -9.80
N GLN A 109 0.90 -18.07 -10.81
CA GLN A 109 0.99 -18.54 -12.20
C GLN A 109 2.47 -18.56 -12.68
N PRO A 110 2.89 -19.59 -13.39
CA PRO A 110 4.18 -19.58 -14.08
C PRO A 110 4.28 -18.35 -15.02
N PHE A 111 5.47 -17.76 -15.10
CA PHE A 111 5.73 -16.60 -15.98
C PHE A 111 4.80 -15.41 -15.76
N ASN A 112 4.32 -15.20 -14.52
CA ASN A 112 3.41 -14.12 -14.16
C ASN A 112 3.99 -12.71 -14.34
N CYS A 113 5.31 -12.57 -14.54
CA CYS A 113 6.00 -11.32 -14.83
C CYS A 113 6.72 -11.43 -16.17
N ASN A 114 6.55 -10.43 -17.05
CA ASN A 114 7.29 -10.40 -18.30
C ASN A 114 8.69 -9.77 -18.13
N SER A 115 9.62 -10.09 -19.03
CA SER A 115 11.02 -9.66 -18.94
C SER A 115 11.19 -8.14 -19.02
N LEU A 116 10.36 -7.44 -19.79
CA LEU A 116 10.39 -5.98 -19.89
C LEU A 116 9.98 -5.32 -18.58
N ALA A 117 8.94 -5.87 -17.92
CA ALA A 117 8.52 -5.40 -16.62
C ALA A 117 9.64 -5.54 -15.57
N LEU A 118 10.31 -6.70 -15.54
CA LEU A 118 11.40 -6.93 -14.59
C LEU A 118 12.58 -5.98 -14.84
N ALA A 119 13.00 -5.81 -16.11
CA ALA A 119 14.09 -4.89 -16.46
C ALA A 119 13.72 -3.44 -16.11
N SER A 120 12.49 -3.02 -16.39
CA SER A 120 12.01 -1.67 -16.06
C SER A 120 11.92 -1.44 -14.55
N ALA A 121 11.51 -2.46 -13.78
CA ALA A 121 11.48 -2.38 -12.33
C ALA A 121 12.86 -2.11 -11.74
N VAL A 122 13.89 -2.85 -12.19
CA VAL A 122 15.26 -2.64 -11.74
C VAL A 122 15.73 -1.20 -12.01
N ALA A 123 15.37 -0.65 -13.15
CA ALA A 123 15.74 0.73 -13.50
C ALA A 123 15.01 1.76 -12.62
N VAL A 124 13.69 1.66 -12.50
CA VAL A 124 12.88 2.68 -11.81
C VAL A 124 13.01 2.63 -10.28
N MET A 125 13.28 1.47 -9.70
CA MET A 125 13.51 1.33 -8.25
C MET A 125 14.82 1.98 -7.77
N ASN A 126 15.70 2.38 -8.69
CA ASN A 126 16.90 3.14 -8.41
C ASN A 126 16.78 4.63 -8.81
N ASP A 127 15.59 5.07 -9.24
CA ASP A 127 15.33 6.45 -9.68
C ASP A 127 14.44 7.18 -8.68
N ASP A 128 14.97 7.43 -7.49
CA ASP A 128 14.27 8.15 -6.44
C ASP A 128 13.84 9.55 -6.88
N ALA A 129 14.66 10.22 -7.70
CA ALA A 129 14.36 11.56 -8.21
C ALA A 129 13.09 11.59 -9.09
N PHE A 130 12.84 10.55 -9.87
CA PHE A 130 11.62 10.43 -10.64
C PHE A 130 10.40 10.27 -9.72
N VAL A 131 10.48 9.40 -8.71
CA VAL A 131 9.39 9.15 -7.76
C VAL A 131 9.08 10.40 -6.94
N GLU A 132 10.09 11.09 -6.44
CA GLU A 132 9.93 12.36 -5.73
C GLU A 132 9.25 13.44 -6.59
N LYS A 133 9.67 13.56 -7.86
CA LYS A 133 9.04 14.50 -8.80
C LYS A 133 7.55 14.17 -9.04
N VAL A 134 7.19 12.89 -9.14
CA VAL A 134 5.80 12.46 -9.30
C VAL A 134 4.98 12.77 -8.05
N ALA A 135 5.51 12.48 -6.86
CA ALA A 135 4.87 12.76 -5.58
C ALA A 135 4.66 14.27 -5.38
N GLU A 136 5.68 15.09 -5.67
CA GLU A 136 5.58 16.54 -5.58
C GLU A 136 4.55 17.12 -6.55
N ASN A 137 4.53 16.65 -7.79
CA ASN A 137 3.52 17.08 -8.76
C ASN A 137 2.10 16.74 -8.27
N ASN A 138 1.91 15.53 -7.71
CA ASN A 138 0.63 15.14 -7.13
C ASN A 138 0.23 16.09 -5.99
N ARG A 139 1.14 16.42 -5.08
CA ARG A 139 0.91 17.34 -3.96
C ARG A 139 0.48 18.74 -4.45
N LEU A 140 1.14 19.27 -5.48
CA LEU A 140 0.81 20.57 -6.06
C LEU A 140 -0.59 20.55 -6.72
N GLU A 141 -0.91 19.49 -7.44
CA GLU A 141 -2.22 19.35 -8.08
C GLU A 141 -3.34 19.15 -7.04
N MET A 142 -3.10 18.43 -5.95
CA MET A 142 -4.06 18.33 -4.83
C MET A 142 -4.41 19.70 -4.27
N GLN A 143 -3.43 20.56 -4.00
CA GLN A 143 -3.67 21.94 -3.54
C GLN A 143 -4.54 22.74 -4.52
N ARG A 144 -4.36 22.53 -5.82
CA ARG A 144 -5.21 23.18 -6.86
C ARG A 144 -6.64 22.67 -6.81
N TYR A 145 -6.84 21.34 -6.64
CA TYR A 145 -8.19 20.77 -6.51
C TYR A 145 -8.88 21.24 -5.23
N GLU A 146 -8.18 21.28 -4.11
CA GLU A 146 -8.72 21.79 -2.85
C GLU A 146 -9.14 23.27 -2.96
N ALA A 147 -8.27 24.11 -3.53
CA ALA A 147 -8.58 25.50 -3.78
C ALA A 147 -9.80 25.68 -4.71
N PHE A 148 -9.93 24.86 -5.75
CA PHE A 148 -11.10 24.84 -6.62
C PHE A 148 -12.37 24.46 -5.84
N CYS A 149 -12.33 23.39 -5.04
CA CYS A 149 -13.47 22.98 -4.22
C CYS A 149 -13.91 24.12 -3.28
N GLN A 150 -12.95 24.76 -2.60
CA GLN A 150 -13.23 25.89 -1.71
C GLN A 150 -13.85 27.09 -2.45
N GLN A 151 -13.31 27.42 -3.62
CA GLN A 151 -13.82 28.51 -4.44
C GLN A 151 -15.28 28.31 -4.86
N TYR A 152 -15.67 27.07 -5.12
CA TYR A 152 -17.03 26.73 -5.59
C TYR A 152 -17.94 26.18 -4.50
N GLY A 153 -17.52 26.16 -3.24
CA GLY A 153 -18.29 25.67 -2.10
C GLY A 153 -18.60 24.17 -2.19
N LEU A 154 -17.71 23.38 -2.80
CA LEU A 154 -17.86 21.94 -2.93
C LEU A 154 -17.29 21.26 -1.67
N GLU A 155 -18.03 20.30 -1.12
CA GLU A 155 -17.54 19.44 -0.07
C GLU A 155 -16.54 18.42 -0.65
N TYR A 156 -15.44 18.20 0.06
CA TYR A 156 -14.44 17.16 -0.30
C TYR A 156 -13.84 16.54 0.95
N ILE A 157 -13.31 15.35 0.80
CA ILE A 157 -12.54 14.67 1.84
C ILE A 157 -11.07 15.02 1.60
N PRO A 158 -10.39 15.69 2.58
CA PRO A 158 -8.94 15.91 2.49
C PRO A 158 -8.18 14.58 2.38
N SER A 159 -7.18 14.53 1.53
CA SER A 159 -6.43 13.31 1.28
C SER A 159 -4.96 13.59 0.94
#